data_9656309c5e140e043952c940aa0b4354
#
_entry.id   9656309c5e140e043952c940aa0b4354
#
_cell.length_a   1.000
_cell.length_b   1.000
_cell.length_c   1.000
_cell.angle_alpha   90.00
_cell.angle_beta   90.00
_cell.angle_gamma   90.00
#
_symmetry.space_group_name_H-M   'P 1'
#
loop_
_entity.id
_entity.type
_entity.pdbx_description
1 polymer ?
#
loop_
_entity_poly.entity_id
_entity_poly.type
_entity_poly.pdbx_seq_one_letter_code
_entity_poly.pdbx_strand_id
1 'polypeptide(L)'
;MMNYDFVTESMRLHLTEQNRMVFRGFFPEDNPEKRILKVYVNKKEVPVELSVEKSVDIRRRYLHYQMNVGEEITGQFIIPEETITEIKVCSCSNGEEALSFRADGELYEKMCRSLESNLEMERLEEDKIVLTGWSVAGNITKCEVLVDKKKVPVEVQWKYRKDVVDVFKELSDDANCGYEIFVPEQGGKKLELILSAGEKSKQYEILLEKVRQGQEKQTSSGYVGKAIAYWKHYGFKKTVRKVIYKLKGEKDSMNYEEFLKKYGVSEKELERQRQENLTDGPLFSIVVPLYCTKEKFLREMIESVQAQTYGKWELCLADGSGSKKNLKEIVDAYRKDDARIRYALLKSNEGIAGNTNEALKMATGDFIVLTDHDDLLSPEALYQCAKVIQKEPQTDVIYSDEDKVDMGGKHYFEPHFKSDFNIDLLCTMNYICHLFVFHKNVLAKAGYFRREYDGAQDYDFILRCTEEAKHIVHIPKVLYHWRCHPQSTSENPESKLYAFTNGCKAVKAHYDRIGIPAEVERGHVSHKISMERRSIAFYYYTKYGSCGGSEKVH
;
A
#
# COMPACT_ATOMS: atom_id res chain seq x y z
N MET A 1 30.65 -6.75 8.97
CA MET A 1 30.03 -5.50 9.44
C MET A 1 29.90 -4.63 8.21
N MET A 2 28.69 -4.32 7.74
CA MET A 2 28.52 -3.32 6.69
C MET A 2 28.73 -1.96 7.33
N ASN A 3 29.70 -1.20 6.86
CA ASN A 3 29.87 0.20 7.23
C ASN A 3 28.69 0.95 6.58
N TYR A 4 27.78 1.46 7.38
CA TYR A 4 26.67 2.27 6.92
C TYR A 4 27.10 3.72 6.82
N ASP A 5 27.46 4.14 5.61
CA ASP A 5 27.85 5.51 5.31
C ASP A 5 26.61 6.41 5.16
N PHE A 6 26.81 7.73 5.08
CA PHE A 6 25.72 8.67 4.86
C PHE A 6 24.93 8.33 3.59
N VAL A 7 23.62 8.28 3.70
CA VAL A 7 22.72 8.05 2.56
C VAL A 7 22.18 9.39 2.09
N THR A 8 22.60 9.85 0.91
CA THR A 8 22.02 11.03 0.27
C THR A 8 20.71 10.64 -0.43
N GLU A 9 19.60 11.19 0.04
CA GLU A 9 18.26 10.94 -0.52
C GLU A 9 17.95 11.84 -1.70
N SER A 10 18.36 13.11 -1.62
CA SER A 10 18.10 14.09 -2.67
C SER A 10 19.21 15.15 -2.74
N MET A 11 19.35 15.73 -3.93
CA MET A 11 20.18 16.91 -4.17
C MET A 11 19.52 17.81 -5.20
N ARG A 12 19.43 19.11 -4.93
CA ARG A 12 18.78 20.10 -5.78
C ARG A 12 19.34 21.50 -5.62
N LEU A 13 19.03 22.40 -6.55
CA LEU A 13 19.28 23.83 -6.34
C LEU A 13 18.41 24.40 -5.22
N HIS A 14 18.94 25.40 -4.51
CA HIS A 14 18.16 26.15 -3.54
C HIS A 14 17.01 26.88 -4.24
N LEU A 15 15.81 26.88 -3.64
CA LEU A 15 14.60 27.38 -4.27
C LEU A 15 14.67 28.90 -4.64
N THR A 16 15.43 29.67 -3.90
CA THR A 16 15.53 31.15 -4.06
C THR A 16 16.93 31.63 -4.41
N GLU A 17 17.97 30.82 -4.26
CA GLU A 17 19.36 31.19 -4.51
C GLU A 17 19.95 30.27 -5.59
N GLN A 18 20.20 30.83 -6.79
CA GLN A 18 20.64 30.06 -7.97
C GLN A 18 22.06 29.48 -7.86
N ASN A 19 22.88 30.02 -6.98
CA ASN A 19 24.26 29.57 -6.75
C ASN A 19 24.41 28.66 -5.54
N ARG A 20 23.34 28.19 -4.94
CA ARG A 20 23.34 27.31 -3.75
C ARG A 20 22.69 25.98 -4.06
N MET A 21 23.35 24.90 -3.67
CA MET A 21 22.80 23.55 -3.71
C MET A 21 22.36 23.10 -2.32
N VAL A 22 21.31 22.29 -2.29
CA VAL A 22 20.79 21.67 -1.06
C VAL A 22 20.77 20.16 -1.27
N PHE A 23 21.28 19.42 -0.30
CA PHE A 23 21.09 17.97 -0.25
C PHE A 23 20.44 17.55 1.06
N ARG A 24 19.74 16.44 1.05
CA ARG A 24 19.16 15.81 2.23
C ARG A 24 19.58 14.36 2.33
N GLY A 25 19.70 13.89 3.55
CA GLY A 25 20.06 12.52 3.80
C GLY A 25 20.15 12.21 5.30
N PHE A 26 20.69 11.06 5.62
CA PHE A 26 20.79 10.59 7.00
C PHE A 26 21.96 9.61 7.19
N PHE A 27 22.37 9.43 8.43
CA PHE A 27 23.27 8.35 8.82
C PHE A 27 22.45 7.16 9.36
N PRO A 28 22.67 5.95 8.86
CA PRO A 28 21.95 4.75 9.30
C PRO A 28 22.24 4.29 10.72
N GLU A 29 23.28 4.77 11.38
CA GLU A 29 23.70 4.37 12.73
C GLU A 29 23.72 5.53 13.76
N ASP A 30 23.52 5.18 15.03
CA ASP A 30 23.26 6.07 16.19
C ASP A 30 24.48 6.83 16.74
N ASN A 31 25.56 7.05 16.02
CA ASN A 31 26.71 7.78 16.56
C ASN A 31 27.12 9.00 15.70
N PRO A 32 26.36 10.11 15.77
CA PRO A 32 26.62 11.31 14.98
C PRO A 32 27.91 12.08 15.39
N GLU A 33 28.42 11.91 16.62
CA GLU A 33 29.47 12.75 17.14
C GLU A 33 30.85 12.58 16.49
N LYS A 34 31.03 11.58 15.61
CA LYS A 34 32.30 11.28 14.93
C LYS A 34 32.28 11.36 13.42
N ARG A 35 31.19 11.83 12.83
CA ARG A 35 31.00 11.79 11.36
C ARG A 35 30.90 13.20 10.81
N ILE A 36 31.73 13.49 9.84
CA ILE A 36 31.81 14.80 9.16
C ILE A 36 31.30 14.56 7.73
N LEU A 37 30.39 15.42 7.25
CA LEU A 37 30.03 15.50 5.85
C LEU A 37 30.92 16.53 5.15
N LYS A 38 31.46 16.11 4.01
CA LYS A 38 32.25 16.94 3.12
C LYS A 38 31.66 17.01 1.75
N VAL A 39 31.68 18.15 1.13
CA VAL A 39 31.26 18.35 -0.26
C VAL A 39 32.48 18.81 -1.07
N TYR A 40 32.64 18.18 -2.22
CA TYR A 40 33.68 18.54 -3.18
C TYR A 40 33.01 18.99 -4.47
N VAL A 41 33.42 20.15 -4.97
CA VAL A 41 33.07 20.66 -6.30
C VAL A 41 34.36 20.75 -7.12
N ASN A 42 34.40 20.12 -8.27
CA ASN A 42 35.60 20.04 -9.13
C ASN A 42 36.86 19.60 -8.34
N LYS A 43 36.67 18.59 -7.45
CA LYS A 43 37.72 18.05 -6.56
C LYS A 43 38.23 19.02 -5.45
N LYS A 44 37.66 20.20 -5.28
CA LYS A 44 37.94 21.14 -4.18
C LYS A 44 36.86 20.99 -3.13
N GLU A 45 37.29 20.87 -1.85
CA GLU A 45 36.36 20.88 -0.73
C GLU A 45 35.71 22.27 -0.62
N VAL A 46 34.39 22.31 -0.46
CA VAL A 46 33.60 23.53 -0.28
C VAL A 46 32.92 23.53 1.10
N PRO A 47 32.78 24.71 1.73
CA PRO A 47 32.08 24.82 3.01
C PRO A 47 30.62 24.35 2.89
N VAL A 48 30.15 23.60 3.89
CA VAL A 48 28.78 23.10 3.99
C VAL A 48 28.13 23.61 5.26
N GLU A 49 26.95 24.19 5.11
CA GLU A 49 26.07 24.53 6.23
C GLU A 49 25.14 23.35 6.49
N LEU A 50 25.18 22.75 7.68
CA LEU A 50 24.36 21.60 8.04
C LEU A 50 23.27 22.04 9.02
N SER A 51 22.05 21.57 8.78
CA SER A 51 20.95 21.58 9.74
C SER A 51 20.49 20.16 10.01
N VAL A 52 20.18 19.86 11.25
CA VAL A 52 19.75 18.54 11.70
C VAL A 52 18.34 18.67 12.27
N GLU A 53 17.42 17.94 11.71
CA GLU A 53 16.03 17.87 12.17
C GLU A 53 15.69 16.45 12.57
N LYS A 54 14.96 16.29 13.68
CA LYS A 54 14.42 14.98 14.04
C LYS A 54 13.29 14.62 13.09
N SER A 55 13.51 13.63 12.23
CA SER A 55 12.53 13.17 11.25
C SER A 55 12.04 11.77 11.58
N VAL A 56 10.73 11.65 11.77
CA VAL A 56 10.03 10.36 11.92
C VAL A 56 9.91 9.64 10.57
N ASP A 57 10.01 10.37 9.48
CA ASP A 57 9.82 9.87 8.12
C ASP A 57 10.98 9.00 7.63
N ILE A 58 12.22 9.28 8.03
CA ILE A 58 13.39 8.48 7.64
C ILE A 58 13.27 7.07 8.22
N ARG A 59 12.91 6.95 9.49
CA ARG A 59 12.73 5.67 10.17
C ARG A 59 11.71 4.77 9.46
N ARG A 60 10.73 5.36 8.77
CA ARG A 60 9.67 4.66 8.03
C ARG A 60 10.07 4.27 6.62
N ARG A 61 10.81 5.14 5.93
CA ARG A 61 11.26 4.88 4.57
C ARG A 61 12.28 3.74 4.49
N TYR A 62 13.00 3.47 5.59
CA TYR A 62 14.12 2.53 5.64
C TYR A 62 14.02 1.51 6.79
N LEU A 63 12.81 0.97 6.99
CA LEU A 63 12.53 -0.08 8.01
C LEU A 63 13.41 -1.33 7.91
N HIS A 64 13.97 -1.61 6.74
CA HIS A 64 14.88 -2.74 6.53
C HIS A 64 16.29 -2.54 7.11
N TYR A 65 16.65 -1.31 7.45
CA TYR A 65 17.82 -1.03 8.28
C TYR A 65 17.33 -1.00 9.73
N GLN A 66 17.74 -1.91 10.59
CA GLN A 66 17.38 -1.93 12.02
C GLN A 66 17.88 -0.66 12.73
N MET A 67 17.27 0.48 12.44
CA MET A 67 17.78 1.80 12.80
C MET A 67 17.12 2.36 14.03
N ASN A 68 17.96 2.84 14.97
CA ASN A 68 17.54 3.66 16.09
C ASN A 68 17.54 5.18 15.78
N VAL A 69 17.73 5.59 14.52
CA VAL A 69 17.99 6.98 14.15
C VAL A 69 16.77 7.65 13.55
N GLY A 70 16.52 8.87 14.01
CA GLY A 70 15.46 9.74 13.56
C GLY A 70 15.93 11.15 13.21
N GLU A 71 17.18 11.32 12.72
CA GLU A 71 17.71 12.63 12.36
C GLU A 71 17.90 12.75 10.86
N GLU A 72 17.22 13.73 10.25
CA GLU A 72 17.42 14.15 8.87
C GLU A 72 18.43 15.28 8.84
N ILE A 73 19.43 15.14 7.98
CA ILE A 73 20.46 16.14 7.78
C ILE A 73 20.20 16.84 6.47
N THR A 74 20.01 18.14 6.52
CA THR A 74 20.00 18.99 5.34
C THR A 74 21.31 19.74 5.27
N GLY A 75 22.05 19.56 4.18
CA GLY A 75 23.28 20.29 3.90
C GLY A 75 23.07 21.31 2.78
N GLN A 76 23.69 22.49 2.94
CA GLN A 76 23.68 23.53 1.91
C GLN A 76 25.11 23.98 1.63
N PHE A 77 25.41 24.23 0.36
CA PHE A 77 26.71 24.72 -0.06
C PHE A 77 26.60 25.64 -1.28
N ILE A 78 27.57 26.55 -1.40
CA ILE A 78 27.65 27.51 -2.51
C ILE A 78 28.42 26.87 -3.67
N ILE A 79 27.86 26.98 -4.87
CA ILE A 79 28.50 26.55 -6.11
C ILE A 79 29.44 27.65 -6.56
N PRO A 80 30.73 27.36 -6.81
CA PRO A 80 31.68 28.35 -7.33
C PRO A 80 31.30 28.80 -8.75
N GLU A 81 31.66 30.03 -9.12
CA GLU A 81 31.44 30.60 -10.45
C GLU A 81 32.39 30.01 -11.52
N GLU A 82 32.51 28.72 -11.56
CA GLU A 82 33.32 28.00 -12.57
C GLU A 82 32.48 26.88 -13.22
N THR A 83 32.92 26.40 -14.35
CA THR A 83 32.28 25.26 -14.99
C THR A 83 32.30 24.03 -14.07
N ILE A 84 31.16 23.50 -13.73
CA ILE A 84 31.04 22.36 -12.85
C ILE A 84 31.23 21.08 -13.65
N THR A 85 32.24 20.30 -13.30
CA THR A 85 32.54 19.01 -13.93
C THR A 85 32.17 17.84 -13.02
N GLU A 86 32.17 18.05 -11.71
CA GLU A 86 31.86 17.02 -10.71
C GLU A 86 31.44 17.64 -9.38
N ILE A 87 30.40 17.06 -8.75
CA ILE A 87 30.01 17.32 -7.37
C ILE A 87 30.02 15.97 -6.63
N LYS A 88 30.60 15.95 -5.43
CA LYS A 88 30.58 14.79 -4.53
C LYS A 88 30.14 15.20 -3.14
N VAL A 89 29.33 14.34 -2.50
CA VAL A 89 29.09 14.36 -1.07
C VAL A 89 29.72 13.11 -0.48
N CYS A 90 30.59 13.30 0.51
CA CYS A 90 31.28 12.21 1.17
C CYS A 90 31.00 12.26 2.68
N SER A 91 30.89 11.10 3.31
CA SER A 91 30.95 10.97 4.76
C SER A 91 32.37 10.60 5.19
N CYS A 92 32.83 11.21 6.27
CA CYS A 92 34.16 10.97 6.81
C CYS A 92 34.06 10.40 8.22
N SER A 93 34.66 9.24 8.44
CA SER A 93 34.74 8.59 9.75
C SER A 93 36.13 8.02 9.98
N ASN A 94 36.76 8.38 11.11
CA ASN A 94 38.08 7.85 11.48
C ASN A 94 39.20 8.10 10.45
N GLY A 95 39.06 9.14 9.62
CA GLY A 95 40.04 9.48 8.57
C GLY A 95 39.81 8.77 7.22
N GLU A 96 38.78 7.93 7.11
CA GLU A 96 38.35 7.35 5.85
C GLU A 96 37.15 8.12 5.27
N GLU A 97 37.17 8.34 3.96
CA GLU A 97 36.08 8.98 3.23
C GLU A 97 35.29 7.95 2.43
N ALA A 98 33.97 7.97 2.57
CA ALA A 98 33.04 7.18 1.80
C ALA A 98 32.13 8.07 0.94
N LEU A 99 31.97 7.71 -0.32
CA LEU A 99 31.18 8.45 -1.30
C LEU A 99 29.68 8.17 -1.08
N SER A 100 28.90 9.21 -0.81
CA SER A 100 27.43 9.13 -0.67
C SER A 100 26.68 9.53 -1.92
N PHE A 101 27.19 10.54 -2.63
CA PHE A 101 26.56 11.06 -3.85
C PHE A 101 27.61 11.58 -4.83
N ARG A 102 27.35 11.40 -6.12
CA ARG A 102 28.16 11.94 -7.21
C ARG A 102 27.27 12.44 -8.34
N ALA A 103 27.49 13.67 -8.76
CA ALA A 103 26.99 14.22 -10.01
C ALA A 103 28.18 14.62 -10.90
N ASP A 104 28.15 14.23 -12.16
CA ASP A 104 29.02 14.79 -13.18
C ASP A 104 28.46 16.12 -13.73
N GLY A 105 29.21 16.77 -14.61
CA GLY A 105 28.81 18.04 -15.19
C GLY A 105 27.49 17.95 -15.98
N GLU A 106 27.22 16.82 -16.65
CA GLU A 106 25.99 16.61 -17.40
C GLU A 106 24.77 16.49 -16.47
N LEU A 107 24.90 15.73 -15.39
CA LEU A 107 23.85 15.60 -14.38
C LEU A 107 23.60 16.94 -13.67
N TYR A 108 24.67 17.67 -13.33
CA TYR A 108 24.55 18.99 -12.74
C TYR A 108 23.80 19.98 -13.65
N GLU A 109 24.17 20.05 -14.94
CA GLU A 109 23.47 20.87 -15.92
C GLU A 109 21.98 20.48 -16.04
N LYS A 110 21.70 19.20 -16.01
CA LYS A 110 20.33 18.68 -16.03
C LYS A 110 19.55 19.11 -14.78
N MET A 111 20.15 19.05 -13.59
CA MET A 111 19.54 19.52 -12.33
C MET A 111 19.26 21.02 -12.34
N CYS A 112 20.17 21.82 -12.92
CA CYS A 112 20.04 23.28 -12.96
C CYS A 112 19.04 23.78 -14.02
N ARG A 113 18.92 23.08 -15.17
CA ARG A 113 18.25 23.63 -16.37
C ARG A 113 17.07 22.81 -16.86
N SER A 114 16.65 21.74 -16.19
CA SER A 114 15.53 20.94 -16.69
C SER A 114 14.21 21.48 -16.19
N LEU A 115 13.25 21.56 -17.11
CA LEU A 115 11.83 21.65 -16.84
C LEU A 115 11.16 20.52 -17.60
N GLU A 116 10.72 19.50 -16.89
CA GLU A 116 9.91 18.41 -17.44
C GLU A 116 8.46 18.62 -16.98
N SER A 117 7.53 18.57 -17.90
CA SER A 117 6.12 18.75 -17.58
C SER A 117 5.22 18.06 -18.60
N ASN A 118 4.02 17.73 -18.18
CA ASN A 118 3.00 17.14 -19.04
C ASN A 118 1.61 17.66 -18.63
N LEU A 119 0.81 18.04 -19.61
CA LEU A 119 -0.62 18.28 -19.46
C LEU A 119 -1.34 16.97 -19.74
N GLU A 120 -2.07 16.44 -18.75
CA GLU A 120 -2.69 15.11 -18.80
C GLU A 120 -4.16 15.17 -19.19
N MET A 121 -4.89 16.17 -18.70
CA MET A 121 -6.34 16.30 -18.92
C MET A 121 -6.77 17.76 -18.94
N GLU A 122 -7.77 18.03 -19.74
CA GLU A 122 -8.50 19.29 -19.83
C GLU A 122 -10.01 18.99 -19.80
N ARG A 123 -10.75 19.63 -18.88
CA ARG A 123 -12.19 19.40 -18.73
C ARG A 123 -12.91 20.68 -18.33
N LEU A 124 -14.20 20.76 -18.64
CA LEU A 124 -15.08 21.81 -18.17
C LEU A 124 -15.85 21.33 -16.96
N GLU A 125 -15.77 22.05 -15.86
CA GLU A 125 -16.54 21.82 -14.64
C GLU A 125 -17.32 23.09 -14.29
N GLU A 126 -18.65 23.01 -14.32
CA GLU A 126 -19.54 24.16 -14.09
C GLU A 126 -19.16 25.38 -14.95
N ASP A 127 -18.52 26.37 -14.33
CA ASP A 127 -18.07 27.63 -14.94
C ASP A 127 -16.53 27.76 -15.02
N LYS A 128 -15.79 26.68 -14.87
CA LYS A 128 -14.33 26.66 -14.88
C LYS A 128 -13.78 25.59 -15.81
N ILE A 129 -12.69 25.94 -16.48
CA ILE A 129 -11.87 24.98 -17.21
C ILE A 129 -10.80 24.46 -16.23
N VAL A 130 -10.74 23.17 -16.05
CA VAL A 130 -9.78 22.51 -15.15
C VAL A 130 -8.71 21.83 -15.99
N LEU A 131 -7.45 22.21 -15.76
CA LEU A 131 -6.27 21.63 -16.41
C LEU A 131 -5.49 20.83 -15.38
N THR A 132 -5.25 19.54 -15.63
CA THR A 132 -4.48 18.69 -14.74
C THR A 132 -3.23 18.15 -15.41
N GLY A 133 -2.18 18.02 -14.64
CA GLY A 133 -0.89 17.52 -15.13
C GLY A 133 0.18 17.51 -14.05
N TRP A 134 1.44 17.52 -14.48
CA TRP A 134 2.58 17.59 -13.58
C TRP A 134 3.72 18.41 -14.18
N SER A 135 4.55 18.95 -13.29
CA SER A 135 5.75 19.72 -13.65
C SER A 135 6.85 19.49 -12.64
N VAL A 136 8.01 19.02 -13.12
CA VAL A 136 9.21 18.77 -12.33
C VAL A 136 10.34 19.65 -12.85
N ALA A 137 10.94 20.41 -11.95
CA ALA A 137 12.07 21.27 -12.27
C ALA A 137 13.01 21.42 -11.07
N GLY A 138 14.25 21.78 -11.32
CA GLY A 138 15.21 22.14 -10.26
C GLY A 138 14.82 23.41 -9.48
N ASN A 139 13.87 24.19 -9.98
CA ASN A 139 13.35 25.44 -9.41
C ASN A 139 11.82 25.40 -9.30
N ILE A 140 11.24 26.36 -8.57
CA ILE A 140 9.79 26.52 -8.46
C ILE A 140 9.20 26.75 -9.85
N THR A 141 8.25 25.89 -10.23
CA THR A 141 7.48 26.07 -11.47
C THR A 141 6.47 27.19 -11.30
N LYS A 142 6.55 28.18 -12.18
CA LYS A 142 5.56 29.26 -12.31
C LYS A 142 4.56 28.88 -13.38
N CYS A 143 3.29 29.23 -13.15
CA CYS A 143 2.18 28.98 -14.06
C CYS A 143 1.58 30.28 -14.55
N GLU A 144 1.38 30.40 -15.85
CA GLU A 144 0.68 31.51 -16.50
C GLU A 144 -0.31 30.97 -17.55
N VAL A 145 -1.51 31.51 -17.55
CA VAL A 145 -2.55 31.13 -18.50
C VAL A 145 -3.01 32.34 -19.30
N LEU A 146 -3.10 32.16 -20.63
CA LEU A 146 -3.65 33.15 -21.53
C LEU A 146 -4.87 32.59 -22.27
N VAL A 147 -5.92 33.38 -22.41
CA VAL A 147 -7.07 33.08 -23.27
C VAL A 147 -7.09 34.11 -24.40
N ASP A 148 -7.01 33.64 -25.63
CA ASP A 148 -6.88 34.48 -26.82
C ASP A 148 -5.81 35.58 -26.66
N LYS A 149 -4.62 35.18 -26.16
CA LYS A 149 -3.44 35.99 -25.85
C LYS A 149 -3.60 37.01 -24.71
N LYS A 150 -4.68 36.96 -23.94
CA LYS A 150 -4.88 37.80 -22.76
C LYS A 150 -4.63 36.98 -21.50
N LYS A 151 -3.81 37.50 -20.59
CA LYS A 151 -3.53 36.85 -19.31
C LYS A 151 -4.78 36.77 -18.45
N VAL A 152 -5.05 35.60 -17.92
CA VAL A 152 -6.19 35.30 -17.05
C VAL A 152 -5.68 34.90 -15.67
N PRO A 153 -6.26 35.45 -14.60
CA PRO A 153 -5.94 34.99 -13.24
C PRO A 153 -6.44 33.56 -13.06
N VAL A 154 -5.59 32.72 -12.46
CA VAL A 154 -5.89 31.30 -12.23
C VAL A 154 -5.59 30.92 -10.79
N GLU A 155 -6.33 29.95 -10.29
CA GLU A 155 -6.02 29.24 -9.07
C GLU A 155 -5.22 27.99 -9.42
N VAL A 156 -4.10 27.76 -8.73
CA VAL A 156 -3.25 26.59 -8.94
C VAL A 156 -3.18 25.80 -7.65
N GLN A 157 -3.61 24.55 -7.70
CA GLN A 157 -3.47 23.60 -6.60
C GLN A 157 -2.40 22.57 -6.94
N TRP A 158 -1.34 22.50 -6.14
CA TRP A 158 -0.29 21.50 -6.29
C TRP A 158 -0.72 20.19 -5.64
N LYS A 159 -0.46 19.09 -6.31
CA LYS A 159 -0.88 17.74 -5.90
C LYS A 159 0.34 16.83 -5.74
N TYR A 160 0.21 15.91 -4.81
CA TYR A 160 1.22 14.89 -4.58
C TYR A 160 1.26 13.87 -5.74
N ARG A 161 2.45 13.66 -6.36
CA ARG A 161 2.66 12.77 -7.49
C ARG A 161 3.95 11.97 -7.35
N LYS A 162 3.93 11.00 -6.43
CA LYS A 162 5.07 10.10 -6.21
C LYS A 162 5.49 9.36 -7.47
N ASP A 163 4.53 8.95 -8.31
CA ASP A 163 4.77 8.28 -9.58
C ASP A 163 5.62 9.11 -10.55
N VAL A 164 5.52 10.44 -10.48
CA VAL A 164 6.32 11.37 -11.27
C VAL A 164 7.69 11.53 -10.66
N VAL A 165 7.78 11.76 -9.35
CA VAL A 165 9.05 11.93 -8.64
C VAL A 165 9.91 10.67 -8.74
N ASP A 166 9.34 9.50 -8.64
CA ASP A 166 10.07 8.22 -8.79
C ASP A 166 10.76 8.07 -10.15
N VAL A 167 10.24 8.76 -11.18
CA VAL A 167 10.85 8.82 -12.53
C VAL A 167 11.93 9.90 -12.63
N PHE A 168 11.77 11.00 -11.90
CA PHE A 168 12.62 12.20 -11.99
C PHE A 168 13.36 12.51 -10.67
N LYS A 169 13.75 11.49 -9.92
CA LYS A 169 14.45 11.62 -8.61
C LYS A 169 15.67 12.52 -8.63
N GLU A 170 16.34 12.58 -9.78
CA GLU A 170 17.55 13.39 -9.99
C GLU A 170 17.23 14.89 -10.13
N LEU A 171 15.97 15.27 -10.40
CA LEU A 171 15.55 16.63 -10.66
C LEU A 171 14.83 17.27 -9.48
N SER A 172 14.06 16.52 -8.72
CA SER A 172 13.31 17.01 -7.58
C SER A 172 12.93 15.90 -6.62
N ASP A 173 12.95 16.19 -5.35
CA ASP A 173 12.39 15.38 -4.26
C ASP A 173 11.00 15.88 -3.83
N ASP A 174 10.53 17.02 -4.39
CA ASP A 174 9.22 17.55 -4.10
C ASP A 174 8.14 16.74 -4.82
N ALA A 175 7.47 15.92 -4.03
CA ALA A 175 6.38 15.09 -4.52
C ALA A 175 5.10 15.89 -4.87
N ASN A 176 5.00 17.17 -4.51
CA ASN A 176 3.93 18.09 -4.91
C ASN A 176 4.20 18.68 -6.30
N CYS A 177 4.51 17.83 -7.25
CA CYS A 177 4.78 18.21 -8.64
C CYS A 177 3.59 18.04 -9.58
N GLY A 178 2.48 17.46 -9.13
CA GLY A 178 1.21 17.48 -9.85
C GLY A 178 0.55 18.85 -9.74
N TYR A 179 -0.22 19.25 -10.73
CA TYR A 179 -1.00 20.49 -10.69
C TYR A 179 -2.44 20.28 -11.14
N GLU A 180 -3.31 21.07 -10.55
CA GLU A 180 -4.68 21.30 -10.99
C GLU A 180 -4.90 22.80 -11.07
N ILE A 181 -5.17 23.30 -12.28
CA ILE A 181 -5.28 24.73 -12.58
C ILE A 181 -6.72 25.03 -12.95
N PHE A 182 -7.34 25.92 -12.18
CA PHE A 182 -8.72 26.34 -12.38
C PHE A 182 -8.74 27.68 -13.11
N VAL A 183 -9.23 27.65 -14.35
CA VAL A 183 -9.32 28.81 -15.22
C VAL A 183 -10.79 29.20 -15.31
N PRO A 184 -11.21 30.44 -14.93
CA PRO A 184 -12.58 30.89 -15.11
C PRO A 184 -13.00 30.81 -16.58
N GLU A 185 -14.18 30.27 -16.87
CA GLU A 185 -14.73 30.27 -18.25
C GLU A 185 -15.16 31.66 -18.63
N GLN A 186 -14.46 32.28 -19.55
CA GLN A 186 -14.71 33.68 -20.01
C GLN A 186 -15.04 33.76 -21.52
N GLY A 187 -15.33 32.61 -22.13
CA GLY A 187 -15.39 32.52 -23.57
C GLY A 187 -14.00 32.38 -24.20
N GLY A 188 -13.87 32.75 -25.47
CA GLY A 188 -12.60 32.61 -26.20
C GLY A 188 -12.50 31.33 -27.01
N LYS A 189 -11.46 31.25 -27.86
CA LYS A 189 -11.24 30.13 -28.79
C LYS A 189 -10.05 29.28 -28.40
N LYS A 190 -9.01 29.89 -27.82
CA LYS A 190 -7.73 29.26 -27.55
C LYS A 190 -7.25 29.59 -26.13
N LEU A 191 -6.84 28.58 -25.38
CA LEU A 191 -6.16 28.73 -24.10
C LEU A 191 -4.70 28.30 -24.27
N GLU A 192 -3.78 29.07 -23.72
CA GLU A 192 -2.36 28.78 -23.67
C GLU A 192 -1.92 28.65 -22.20
N LEU A 193 -1.45 27.47 -21.80
CA LEU A 193 -0.82 27.25 -20.51
C LEU A 193 0.68 27.33 -20.68
N ILE A 194 1.34 28.21 -19.93
CA ILE A 194 2.78 28.37 -19.90
C ILE A 194 3.29 28.02 -18.51
N LEU A 195 4.09 26.97 -18.47
CA LEU A 195 4.84 26.56 -17.26
C LEU A 195 6.29 26.99 -17.43
N SER A 196 6.84 27.69 -16.45
CA SER A 196 8.21 28.16 -16.50
C SER A 196 8.97 27.89 -15.18
N ALA A 197 10.26 27.56 -15.30
CA ALA A 197 11.16 27.40 -14.18
C ALA A 197 12.53 27.98 -14.57
N GLY A 198 12.96 29.05 -13.92
CA GLY A 198 14.12 29.83 -14.34
C GLY A 198 13.95 30.38 -15.76
N GLU A 199 14.91 30.13 -16.63
CA GLU A 199 14.91 30.56 -18.02
C GLU A 199 14.13 29.62 -18.96
N LYS A 200 13.70 28.45 -18.50
CA LYS A 200 12.98 27.49 -19.32
C LYS A 200 11.48 27.62 -19.18
N SER A 201 10.80 27.46 -20.29
CA SER A 201 9.34 27.43 -20.33
C SER A 201 8.84 26.33 -21.26
N LYS A 202 7.66 25.83 -20.96
CA LYS A 202 6.91 24.89 -21.79
C LYS A 202 5.49 25.39 -21.97
N GLN A 203 5.02 25.39 -23.21
CA GLN A 203 3.71 25.92 -23.56
C GLN A 203 2.81 24.82 -24.09
N TYR A 204 1.56 24.83 -23.66
CA TYR A 204 0.48 23.95 -24.12
C TYR A 204 -0.63 24.79 -24.71
N GLU A 205 -1.11 24.41 -25.88
CA GLU A 205 -2.22 25.06 -26.58
C GLU A 205 -3.48 24.20 -26.53
N ILE A 206 -4.59 24.77 -26.08
CA ILE A 206 -5.84 24.09 -25.84
C ILE A 206 -6.95 24.81 -26.64
N LEU A 207 -7.67 24.06 -27.46
CA LEU A 207 -8.83 24.59 -28.21
C LEU A 207 -10.09 24.47 -27.33
N LEU A 208 -10.61 25.60 -26.87
CA LEU A 208 -11.72 25.66 -25.92
C LEU A 208 -13.03 25.10 -26.47
N GLU A 209 -13.24 25.15 -27.79
CA GLU A 209 -14.41 24.53 -28.41
C GLU A 209 -14.49 23.02 -28.13
N LYS A 210 -13.35 22.31 -28.12
CA LYS A 210 -13.30 20.88 -27.86
C LYS A 210 -13.58 20.55 -26.38
N VAL A 211 -13.08 21.38 -25.48
CA VAL A 211 -13.31 21.23 -24.04
C VAL A 211 -14.80 21.44 -23.72
N ARG A 212 -15.44 22.43 -24.35
CA ARG A 212 -16.89 22.71 -24.20
C ARG A 212 -17.79 21.61 -24.77
N GLN A 213 -17.35 20.92 -25.83
CA GLN A 213 -18.12 19.83 -26.45
C GLN A 213 -18.05 18.51 -25.65
N GLY A 214 -17.38 18.48 -24.49
CA GLY A 214 -17.25 17.29 -23.64
C GLY A 214 -16.49 16.13 -24.31
N GLN A 215 -15.71 16.42 -25.37
CA GLN A 215 -14.80 15.46 -25.96
C GLN A 215 -13.59 15.33 -25.02
N GLU A 216 -13.69 14.43 -24.04
CA GLU A 216 -12.53 14.00 -23.26
C GLU A 216 -11.47 13.46 -24.21
N LYS A 217 -10.52 14.28 -24.57
CA LYS A 217 -9.27 13.81 -25.15
C LYS A 217 -8.28 13.60 -24.01
N GLN A 218 -8.07 12.36 -23.65
CA GLN A 218 -6.71 11.96 -23.31
C GLN A 218 -5.86 12.34 -24.53
N THR A 219 -5.10 13.44 -24.41
CA THR A 219 -4.26 13.91 -25.49
C THR A 219 -3.31 12.79 -25.91
N SER A 220 -3.34 12.41 -27.19
CA SER A 220 -2.42 11.41 -27.77
C SER A 220 -0.94 11.76 -27.57
N SER A 221 -0.64 13.01 -27.19
CA SER A 221 0.69 13.47 -26.76
C SER A 221 1.16 12.77 -25.47
N GLY A 222 0.25 12.27 -24.62
CA GLY A 222 0.60 11.53 -23.43
C GLY A 222 1.45 10.28 -23.68
N TYR A 223 1.18 9.54 -24.75
CA TYR A 223 1.97 8.33 -25.09
C TYR A 223 3.28 8.67 -25.80
N VAL A 224 3.26 9.61 -26.71
CA VAL A 224 4.46 10.04 -27.45
C VAL A 224 5.40 10.82 -26.54
N GLY A 225 4.86 11.71 -25.69
CA GLY A 225 5.64 12.42 -24.67
C GLY A 225 6.28 11.49 -23.64
N LYS A 226 5.51 10.50 -23.15
CA LYS A 226 6.03 9.44 -22.26
C LYS A 226 7.09 8.57 -22.94
N ALA A 227 6.92 8.24 -24.22
CA ALA A 227 7.90 7.48 -24.99
C ALA A 227 9.20 8.27 -25.23
N ILE A 228 9.10 9.57 -25.51
CA ILE A 228 10.26 10.46 -25.72
C ILE A 228 11.00 10.69 -24.38
N ALA A 229 10.28 10.92 -23.28
CA ALA A 229 10.89 11.04 -21.96
C ALA A 229 11.58 9.73 -21.54
N TYR A 230 10.91 8.59 -21.76
CA TYR A 230 11.48 7.27 -21.51
C TYR A 230 12.70 6.98 -22.39
N TRP A 231 12.68 7.43 -23.66
CA TRP A 231 13.83 7.32 -24.57
C TRP A 231 15.03 8.13 -24.09
N LYS A 232 14.81 9.40 -23.73
CA LYS A 232 15.87 10.27 -23.21
C LYS A 232 16.50 9.70 -21.93
N HIS A 233 15.71 9.01 -21.11
CA HIS A 233 16.17 8.53 -19.81
C HIS A 233 16.77 7.10 -19.84
N TYR A 234 16.20 6.20 -20.63
CA TYR A 234 16.58 4.78 -20.66
C TYR A 234 17.24 4.33 -21.96
N GLY A 235 17.41 5.23 -22.94
CA GLY A 235 18.03 4.99 -24.24
C GLY A 235 17.12 4.28 -25.26
N PHE A 236 17.50 4.40 -26.53
CA PHE A 236 16.72 3.97 -27.69
C PHE A 236 16.30 2.48 -27.64
N LYS A 237 17.22 1.58 -27.27
CA LYS A 237 16.93 0.13 -27.25
C LYS A 237 15.83 -0.23 -26.25
N LYS A 238 15.79 0.39 -25.06
CA LYS A 238 14.77 0.13 -24.04
C LYS A 238 13.42 0.75 -24.44
N THR A 239 13.43 1.92 -25.05
CA THR A 239 12.21 2.60 -25.54
C THR A 239 11.58 1.84 -26.70
N VAL A 240 12.36 1.42 -27.69
CA VAL A 240 11.88 0.61 -28.82
C VAL A 240 11.31 -0.72 -28.31
N ARG A 241 11.96 -1.36 -27.36
CA ARG A 241 11.46 -2.59 -26.73
C ARG A 241 10.11 -2.35 -26.02
N LYS A 242 9.94 -1.23 -25.32
CA LYS A 242 8.69 -0.85 -24.64
C LYS A 242 7.58 -0.46 -25.63
N VAL A 243 7.94 0.22 -26.73
CA VAL A 243 7.00 0.56 -27.81
C VAL A 243 6.57 -0.69 -28.58
N ILE A 244 7.49 -1.59 -28.90
CA ILE A 244 7.16 -2.88 -29.54
C ILE A 244 6.28 -3.74 -28.62
N TYR A 245 6.54 -3.74 -27.32
CA TYR A 245 5.74 -4.43 -26.31
C TYR A 245 4.28 -3.89 -26.31
N LYS A 246 4.11 -2.56 -26.35
CA LYS A 246 2.77 -1.93 -26.44
C LYS A 246 2.08 -2.14 -27.78
N LEU A 247 2.83 -2.09 -28.90
CA LEU A 247 2.27 -2.32 -30.23
C LEU A 247 1.85 -3.78 -30.45
N LYS A 248 2.46 -4.72 -29.73
CA LYS A 248 2.07 -6.13 -29.73
C LYS A 248 0.85 -6.41 -28.84
N GLY A 249 0.28 -5.39 -28.21
CA GLY A 249 -0.88 -5.55 -27.32
C GLY A 249 -0.55 -6.23 -25.99
N GLU A 250 0.73 -6.45 -25.70
CA GLU A 250 1.18 -6.92 -24.41
C GLU A 250 1.04 -5.76 -23.41
N LYS A 251 0.05 -5.84 -22.52
CA LYS A 251 -0.16 -4.85 -21.45
C LYS A 251 1.07 -4.82 -20.55
N ASP A 252 1.56 -3.63 -20.17
CA ASP A 252 2.65 -3.44 -19.19
C ASP A 252 2.32 -4.01 -17.80
N SER A 253 1.08 -4.39 -17.56
CA SER A 253 0.59 -5.10 -16.38
C SER A 253 -0.11 -6.37 -16.84
N MET A 254 0.36 -7.50 -16.34
CA MET A 254 -0.36 -8.77 -16.40
C MET A 254 -1.73 -8.55 -15.75
N ASN A 255 -2.83 -8.90 -16.42
CA ASN A 255 -4.12 -8.89 -15.75
C ASN A 255 -4.15 -10.00 -14.68
N TYR A 256 -5.05 -9.89 -13.73
CA TYR A 256 -5.05 -10.83 -12.60
C TYR A 256 -5.36 -12.28 -13.01
N GLU A 257 -6.15 -12.51 -14.03
CA GLU A 257 -6.39 -13.86 -14.56
C GLU A 257 -5.13 -14.49 -15.18
N GLU A 258 -4.32 -13.68 -15.89
CA GLU A 258 -3.03 -14.12 -16.41
C GLU A 258 -2.02 -14.39 -15.29
N PHE A 259 -2.06 -13.57 -14.23
CA PHE A 259 -1.27 -13.78 -13.02
C PHE A 259 -1.63 -15.13 -12.38
N LEU A 260 -2.90 -15.41 -12.16
CA LEU A 260 -3.36 -16.67 -11.58
C LEU A 260 -3.00 -17.89 -12.46
N LYS A 261 -3.12 -17.77 -13.78
CA LYS A 261 -2.70 -18.84 -14.71
C LYS A 261 -1.19 -19.12 -14.66
N LYS A 262 -0.39 -18.09 -14.39
CA LYS A 262 1.07 -18.20 -14.40
C LYS A 262 1.67 -18.55 -13.04
N TYR A 263 1.12 -18.02 -11.96
CA TYR A 263 1.66 -18.11 -10.60
C TYR A 263 0.75 -18.82 -9.62
N GLY A 264 -0.50 -19.08 -9.99
CA GLY A 264 -1.43 -19.90 -9.20
C GLY A 264 -0.92 -21.35 -9.11
N VAL A 265 -1.38 -22.05 -8.09
CA VAL A 265 -1.00 -23.44 -7.88
C VAL A 265 -1.55 -24.32 -9.00
N SER A 266 -0.72 -25.17 -9.60
CA SER A 266 -1.13 -26.10 -10.65
C SER A 266 -1.70 -27.40 -10.06
N GLU A 267 -2.58 -28.08 -10.81
CA GLU A 267 -3.10 -29.40 -10.41
C GLU A 267 -1.98 -30.42 -10.13
N LYS A 268 -0.90 -30.38 -10.91
CA LYS A 268 0.28 -31.22 -10.67
C LYS A 268 0.91 -30.95 -9.32
N GLU A 269 0.99 -29.70 -8.92
CA GLU A 269 1.54 -29.31 -7.61
C GLU A 269 0.57 -29.70 -6.48
N LEU A 270 -0.74 -29.50 -6.66
CA LEU A 270 -1.73 -29.95 -5.68
C LEU A 270 -1.67 -31.46 -5.47
N GLU A 271 -1.50 -32.24 -6.54
CA GLU A 271 -1.35 -33.69 -6.43
C GLU A 271 -0.06 -34.08 -5.71
N ARG A 272 1.06 -33.40 -5.98
CA ARG A 272 2.31 -33.57 -5.26
C ARG A 272 2.13 -33.29 -3.76
N GLN A 273 1.40 -32.22 -3.42
CA GLN A 273 1.12 -31.86 -2.02
C GLN A 273 0.28 -32.93 -1.31
N ARG A 274 -0.73 -33.52 -1.98
CA ARG A 274 -1.53 -34.63 -1.41
C ARG A 274 -0.70 -35.87 -1.16
N GLN A 275 0.32 -36.12 -1.99
CA GLN A 275 1.22 -37.27 -1.84
C GLN A 275 2.34 -37.01 -0.82
N GLU A 276 2.64 -35.75 -0.52
CA GLU A 276 3.63 -35.39 0.49
C GLU A 276 3.12 -35.73 1.89
N ASN A 277 3.76 -36.70 2.51
CA ASN A 277 3.34 -37.19 3.83
C ASN A 277 3.80 -36.24 4.95
N LEU A 278 2.99 -35.25 5.30
CA LEU A 278 3.20 -34.37 6.46
C LEU A 278 2.53 -34.93 7.73
N THR A 279 2.77 -36.21 8.05
CA THR A 279 2.10 -36.91 9.16
C THR A 279 2.36 -36.27 10.52
N ASP A 280 3.51 -35.62 10.72
CA ASP A 280 3.88 -34.99 11.98
C ASP A 280 3.45 -33.51 12.06
N GLY A 281 2.71 -33.03 11.07
CA GLY A 281 2.20 -31.66 11.04
C GLY A 281 1.03 -31.44 12.02
N PRO A 282 0.71 -30.16 12.32
CA PRO A 282 -0.32 -29.79 13.30
C PRO A 282 -1.75 -30.11 12.83
N LEU A 283 -2.66 -30.28 13.77
CA LEU A 283 -4.10 -30.27 13.51
C LEU A 283 -4.60 -28.82 13.40
N PHE A 284 -5.28 -28.50 12.29
CA PHE A 284 -5.94 -27.21 12.12
C PHE A 284 -7.44 -27.30 12.44
N SER A 285 -7.94 -26.41 13.30
CA SER A 285 -9.37 -26.22 13.51
C SER A 285 -9.85 -25.02 12.70
N ILE A 286 -10.62 -25.26 11.64
CA ILE A 286 -11.24 -24.22 10.83
C ILE A 286 -12.54 -23.83 11.52
N VAL A 287 -12.66 -22.59 11.93
CA VAL A 287 -13.75 -22.06 12.75
C VAL A 287 -14.63 -21.14 11.91
N VAL A 288 -15.92 -21.49 11.80
CA VAL A 288 -16.87 -20.79 10.95
C VAL A 288 -18.18 -20.51 11.71
N PRO A 289 -18.53 -19.26 11.96
CA PRO A 289 -19.85 -18.88 12.46
C PRO A 289 -20.86 -18.89 11.32
N LEU A 290 -22.01 -19.53 11.52
CA LEU A 290 -23.11 -19.56 10.55
C LEU A 290 -24.28 -18.70 11.03
N TYR A 291 -24.85 -17.91 10.10
CA TYR A 291 -26.11 -17.21 10.33
C TYR A 291 -26.85 -16.95 9.03
N CYS A 292 -27.97 -17.63 8.83
CA CYS A 292 -28.80 -17.51 7.63
C CYS A 292 -28.03 -17.65 6.31
N THR A 293 -26.95 -18.43 6.30
CA THR A 293 -26.05 -18.62 5.15
C THR A 293 -26.81 -19.14 3.95
N LYS A 294 -26.51 -18.64 2.76
CA LYS A 294 -27.07 -19.17 1.51
C LYS A 294 -26.54 -20.58 1.29
N GLU A 295 -27.42 -21.52 0.94
CA GLU A 295 -27.05 -22.92 0.72
C GLU A 295 -25.86 -23.09 -0.22
N LYS A 296 -25.87 -22.40 -1.37
CA LYS A 296 -24.76 -22.41 -2.33
C LYS A 296 -23.43 -22.05 -1.66
N PHE A 297 -23.40 -20.96 -0.89
CA PHE A 297 -22.17 -20.49 -0.28
C PHE A 297 -21.67 -21.45 0.81
N LEU A 298 -22.59 -21.97 1.63
CA LEU A 298 -22.24 -22.98 2.63
C LEU A 298 -21.63 -24.23 1.99
N ARG A 299 -22.21 -24.73 0.90
CA ARG A 299 -21.68 -25.89 0.17
C ARG A 299 -20.29 -25.60 -0.38
N GLU A 300 -20.14 -24.51 -1.12
CA GLU A 300 -18.87 -24.13 -1.72
C GLU A 300 -17.77 -23.90 -0.67
N MET A 301 -18.10 -23.30 0.48
CA MET A 301 -17.17 -23.15 1.61
C MET A 301 -16.72 -24.50 2.15
N ILE A 302 -17.67 -25.43 2.46
CA ILE A 302 -17.35 -26.78 2.93
C ILE A 302 -16.49 -27.52 1.90
N GLU A 303 -16.85 -27.47 0.62
CA GLU A 303 -16.11 -28.09 -0.48
C GLU A 303 -14.69 -27.55 -0.62
N SER A 304 -14.48 -26.23 -0.39
CA SER A 304 -13.15 -25.62 -0.39
C SER A 304 -12.27 -26.14 0.75
N VAL A 305 -12.87 -26.45 1.89
CA VAL A 305 -12.17 -27.09 3.03
C VAL A 305 -11.87 -28.56 2.72
N GLN A 306 -12.81 -29.30 2.16
CA GLN A 306 -12.58 -30.70 1.76
C GLN A 306 -11.51 -30.83 0.65
N ALA A 307 -11.38 -29.81 -0.20
CA ALA A 307 -10.39 -29.77 -1.27
C ALA A 307 -8.95 -29.52 -0.78
N GLN A 308 -8.74 -29.22 0.51
CA GLN A 308 -7.41 -28.97 1.06
C GLN A 308 -6.45 -30.13 0.81
N THR A 309 -5.26 -29.82 0.32
CA THR A 309 -4.20 -30.81 0.07
C THR A 309 -3.57 -31.34 1.37
N TYR A 310 -3.70 -30.62 2.47
CA TYR A 310 -3.29 -31.04 3.80
C TYR A 310 -4.49 -31.64 4.55
N GLY A 311 -4.37 -32.89 4.99
CA GLY A 311 -5.51 -33.68 5.48
C GLY A 311 -5.81 -33.56 6.98
N LYS A 312 -4.91 -33.01 7.81
CA LYS A 312 -5.11 -32.89 9.27
C LYS A 312 -5.85 -31.60 9.63
N TRP A 313 -7.14 -31.63 9.47
CA TRP A 313 -8.02 -30.52 9.83
C TRP A 313 -9.35 -31.02 10.41
N GLU A 314 -10.01 -30.18 11.17
CA GLU A 314 -11.42 -30.29 11.53
C GLU A 314 -12.14 -28.99 11.16
N LEU A 315 -13.40 -29.08 10.78
CA LEU A 315 -14.26 -27.94 10.46
C LEU A 315 -15.31 -27.77 11.55
N CYS A 316 -15.25 -26.68 12.29
CA CYS A 316 -16.11 -26.36 13.43
C CYS A 316 -17.17 -25.32 13.03
N LEU A 317 -18.40 -25.76 12.82
CA LEU A 317 -19.54 -24.93 12.37
C LEU A 317 -20.47 -24.65 13.55
N ALA A 318 -20.64 -23.38 13.92
CA ALA A 318 -21.60 -22.96 14.94
C ALA A 318 -22.74 -22.14 14.32
N ASP A 319 -23.96 -22.69 14.33
CA ASP A 319 -25.10 -22.15 13.61
C ASP A 319 -26.09 -21.42 14.55
N GLY A 320 -26.11 -20.08 14.45
CA GLY A 320 -27.05 -19.20 15.13
C GLY A 320 -28.35 -18.94 14.37
N SER A 321 -28.61 -19.61 13.25
CA SER A 321 -29.80 -19.34 12.41
C SER A 321 -31.13 -19.71 13.07
N GLY A 322 -31.11 -20.68 13.99
CA GLY A 322 -32.29 -21.19 14.65
C GLY A 322 -33.32 -21.73 13.65
N SER A 323 -34.59 -21.37 13.84
CA SER A 323 -35.70 -21.76 12.94
C SER A 323 -35.77 -20.95 11.63
N LYS A 324 -34.93 -19.92 11.48
CA LYS A 324 -34.94 -19.04 10.29
C LYS A 324 -34.42 -19.76 9.04
N LYS A 325 -33.53 -20.74 9.21
CA LYS A 325 -32.96 -21.50 8.11
C LYS A 325 -32.46 -22.86 8.60
N ASN A 326 -32.81 -23.90 7.88
CA ASN A 326 -32.36 -25.27 8.20
C ASN A 326 -31.01 -25.56 7.49
N LEU A 327 -29.91 -25.15 8.08
CA LEU A 327 -28.55 -25.45 7.58
C LEU A 327 -28.09 -26.85 8.00
N LYS A 328 -28.72 -27.41 9.05
CA LYS A 328 -28.34 -28.70 9.61
C LYS A 328 -28.41 -29.84 8.56
N GLU A 329 -29.49 -29.93 7.77
CA GLU A 329 -29.62 -30.97 6.75
C GLU A 329 -28.51 -30.91 5.70
N ILE A 330 -28.10 -29.68 5.32
CA ILE A 330 -27.01 -29.48 4.37
C ILE A 330 -25.70 -29.99 4.97
N VAL A 331 -25.38 -29.59 6.20
CA VAL A 331 -24.15 -29.98 6.88
C VAL A 331 -24.13 -31.48 7.18
N ASP A 332 -25.24 -32.05 7.61
CA ASP A 332 -25.37 -33.50 7.89
C ASP A 332 -25.13 -34.35 6.65
N ALA A 333 -25.45 -33.84 5.45
CA ALA A 333 -25.12 -34.53 4.22
C ALA A 333 -23.59 -34.72 4.04
N TYR A 334 -22.81 -33.70 4.32
CA TYR A 334 -21.35 -33.80 4.26
C TYR A 334 -20.75 -34.60 5.44
N ARG A 335 -21.34 -34.48 6.63
CA ARG A 335 -20.89 -35.21 7.83
C ARG A 335 -21.01 -36.71 7.74
N LYS A 336 -21.91 -37.22 6.90
CA LYS A 336 -22.04 -38.68 6.68
C LYS A 336 -20.76 -39.28 6.12
N ASP A 337 -20.08 -38.54 5.26
CA ASP A 337 -18.92 -39.03 4.52
C ASP A 337 -17.60 -38.47 5.09
N ASP A 338 -17.66 -37.41 5.93
CA ASP A 338 -16.49 -36.75 6.49
C ASP A 338 -16.66 -36.41 7.98
N ALA A 339 -16.13 -37.27 8.85
CA ALA A 339 -16.20 -37.14 10.32
C ALA A 339 -15.43 -35.93 10.88
N ARG A 340 -14.59 -35.28 10.07
CA ARG A 340 -13.85 -34.08 10.48
C ARG A 340 -14.75 -32.84 10.57
N ILE A 341 -15.97 -32.89 9.99
CA ILE A 341 -16.93 -31.80 10.02
C ILE A 341 -17.76 -31.90 11.31
N ARG A 342 -17.68 -30.87 12.14
CA ARG A 342 -18.40 -30.75 13.41
C ARG A 342 -19.42 -29.61 13.31
N TYR A 343 -20.59 -29.81 13.88
CA TYR A 343 -21.68 -28.84 13.82
C TYR A 343 -22.40 -28.71 15.15
N ALA A 344 -22.65 -27.48 15.55
CA ALA A 344 -23.46 -27.14 16.72
C ALA A 344 -24.57 -26.16 16.31
N LEU A 345 -25.83 -26.54 16.55
CA LEU A 345 -26.97 -25.62 16.46
C LEU A 345 -27.04 -24.84 17.78
N LEU A 346 -26.92 -23.52 17.71
CA LEU A 346 -26.97 -22.64 18.87
C LEU A 346 -28.41 -22.39 19.31
N LYS A 347 -28.63 -22.16 20.61
CA LYS A 347 -29.96 -21.84 21.17
C LYS A 347 -30.50 -20.51 20.64
N SER A 348 -29.63 -19.56 20.38
CA SER A 348 -29.93 -18.22 19.87
C SER A 348 -28.76 -17.69 19.05
N ASN A 349 -29.03 -16.68 18.21
CA ASN A 349 -27.96 -15.94 17.54
C ASN A 349 -27.28 -15.01 18.56
N GLU A 350 -26.00 -15.29 18.80
CA GLU A 350 -25.16 -14.53 19.72
C GLU A 350 -24.34 -13.41 19.03
N GLY A 351 -24.71 -13.06 17.79
CA GLY A 351 -23.93 -12.15 16.92
C GLY A 351 -22.70 -12.82 16.35
N ILE A 352 -21.96 -12.11 15.51
CA ILE A 352 -20.79 -12.70 14.83
C ILE A 352 -19.71 -13.12 15.85
N ALA A 353 -19.39 -12.26 16.81
CA ALA A 353 -18.42 -12.58 17.86
C ALA A 353 -18.85 -13.79 18.71
N GLY A 354 -20.12 -13.81 19.14
CA GLY A 354 -20.65 -14.90 19.97
C GLY A 354 -20.69 -16.23 19.23
N ASN A 355 -21.20 -16.25 17.99
CA ASN A 355 -21.24 -17.47 17.17
C ASN A 355 -19.82 -17.99 16.87
N THR A 356 -18.86 -17.09 16.60
CA THR A 356 -17.44 -17.47 16.42
C THR A 356 -16.88 -18.10 17.70
N ASN A 357 -17.21 -17.54 18.87
CA ASN A 357 -16.77 -18.09 20.16
C ASN A 357 -17.31 -19.51 20.42
N GLU A 358 -18.56 -19.78 20.03
CA GLU A 358 -19.12 -21.12 20.12
C GLU A 358 -18.42 -22.12 19.19
N ALA A 359 -18.05 -21.69 17.98
CA ALA A 359 -17.25 -22.50 17.07
C ALA A 359 -15.81 -22.72 17.61
N LEU A 360 -15.19 -21.70 18.21
CA LEU A 360 -13.88 -21.80 18.89
C LEU A 360 -13.88 -22.81 20.05
N LYS A 361 -14.96 -22.91 20.81
CA LYS A 361 -15.10 -23.90 21.90
C LYS A 361 -15.10 -25.35 21.38
N MET A 362 -15.46 -25.55 20.12
CA MET A 362 -15.41 -26.87 19.48
C MET A 362 -13.99 -27.23 19.00
N ALA A 363 -13.13 -26.28 18.82
CA ALA A 363 -11.80 -26.45 18.26
C ALA A 363 -10.90 -27.29 19.19
N THR A 364 -10.25 -28.31 18.63
CA THR A 364 -9.31 -29.21 19.35
C THR A 364 -7.90 -29.16 18.78
N GLY A 365 -7.71 -28.48 17.65
CA GLY A 365 -6.45 -28.40 16.92
C GLY A 365 -5.37 -27.59 17.62
N ASP A 366 -4.17 -27.71 17.11
CA ASP A 366 -3.01 -26.95 17.57
C ASP A 366 -3.05 -25.52 17.06
N PHE A 367 -3.54 -25.34 15.83
CA PHE A 367 -3.74 -24.05 15.20
C PHE A 367 -5.21 -23.85 14.79
N ILE A 368 -5.67 -22.62 14.91
CA ILE A 368 -7.03 -22.21 14.59
C ILE A 368 -6.99 -21.34 13.35
N VAL A 369 -7.92 -21.58 12.43
CA VAL A 369 -8.09 -20.87 11.16
C VAL A 369 -9.43 -20.19 11.18
N LEU A 370 -9.46 -18.87 11.02
CA LEU A 370 -10.70 -18.11 10.91
C LEU A 370 -11.16 -18.06 9.45
N THR A 371 -12.42 -18.38 9.23
CA THR A 371 -13.02 -18.36 7.89
C THR A 371 -14.48 -17.92 7.99
N ASP A 372 -14.92 -17.08 7.06
CA ASP A 372 -16.32 -16.68 6.95
C ASP A 372 -17.13 -17.73 6.18
N HIS A 373 -18.43 -17.75 6.45
CA HIS A 373 -19.35 -18.81 5.97
C HIS A 373 -19.68 -18.74 4.48
N ASP A 374 -19.28 -17.70 3.78
CA ASP A 374 -19.54 -17.41 2.38
C ASP A 374 -18.27 -17.32 1.53
N ASP A 375 -17.10 -17.44 2.16
CA ASP A 375 -15.79 -17.34 1.53
C ASP A 375 -15.20 -18.70 1.13
N LEU A 376 -14.04 -18.68 0.47
CA LEU A 376 -13.36 -19.88 0.00
C LEU A 376 -11.89 -19.90 0.44
N LEU A 377 -11.38 -21.08 0.73
CA LEU A 377 -9.96 -21.32 0.91
C LEU A 377 -9.32 -21.82 -0.39
N SER A 378 -8.12 -21.33 -0.71
CA SER A 378 -7.28 -21.94 -1.74
C SER A 378 -6.98 -23.40 -1.36
N PRO A 379 -6.97 -24.36 -2.30
CA PRO A 379 -6.73 -25.79 -1.98
C PRO A 379 -5.40 -26.07 -1.28
N GLU A 380 -4.41 -25.20 -1.42
CA GLU A 380 -3.09 -25.33 -0.77
C GLU A 380 -2.95 -24.56 0.56
N ALA A 381 -4.02 -23.91 1.06
CA ALA A 381 -3.92 -23.00 2.18
C ALA A 381 -3.33 -23.66 3.44
N LEU A 382 -3.92 -24.76 3.87
CA LEU A 382 -3.43 -25.46 5.08
C LEU A 382 -2.07 -26.13 4.86
N TYR A 383 -1.78 -26.60 3.65
CA TYR A 383 -0.47 -27.14 3.31
C TYR A 383 0.63 -26.09 3.47
N GLN A 384 0.41 -24.88 2.97
CA GLN A 384 1.37 -23.78 3.10
C GLN A 384 1.58 -23.38 4.56
N CYS A 385 0.51 -23.32 5.35
CA CYS A 385 0.62 -23.10 6.79
C CYS A 385 1.41 -24.21 7.49
N ALA A 386 1.15 -25.48 7.18
CA ALA A 386 1.87 -26.62 7.75
C ALA A 386 3.37 -26.59 7.37
N LYS A 387 3.71 -26.18 6.15
CA LYS A 387 5.11 -26.02 5.72
C LYS A 387 5.83 -24.90 6.48
N VAL A 388 5.15 -23.78 6.74
CA VAL A 388 5.71 -22.70 7.59
C VAL A 388 5.99 -23.23 8.98
N ILE A 389 5.03 -23.91 9.62
CA ILE A 389 5.19 -24.43 10.98
C ILE A 389 6.28 -25.50 11.03
N GLN A 390 6.39 -26.36 10.00
CA GLN A 390 7.46 -27.35 9.92
C GLN A 390 8.85 -26.68 9.87
N LYS A 391 8.98 -25.58 9.12
CA LYS A 391 10.23 -24.84 8.98
C LYS A 391 10.54 -23.99 10.20
N GLU A 392 9.52 -23.41 10.81
CA GLU A 392 9.59 -22.49 11.94
C GLU A 392 8.63 -22.93 13.06
N PRO A 393 8.99 -23.97 13.87
CA PRO A 393 8.09 -24.55 14.88
C PRO A 393 7.64 -23.59 15.98
N GLN A 394 8.34 -22.46 16.14
CA GLN A 394 7.99 -21.39 17.09
C GLN A 394 6.90 -20.45 16.59
N THR A 395 6.35 -20.67 15.39
CA THR A 395 5.33 -19.80 14.80
C THR A 395 4.08 -19.73 15.68
N ASP A 396 3.67 -18.50 16.02
CA ASP A 396 2.48 -18.22 16.81
C ASP A 396 1.29 -17.82 15.94
N VAL A 397 1.54 -17.01 14.91
CA VAL A 397 0.54 -16.44 14.01
C VAL A 397 1.02 -16.53 12.56
N ILE A 398 0.10 -16.88 11.67
CA ILE A 398 0.31 -16.84 10.21
C ILE A 398 -0.82 -16.03 9.57
N TYR A 399 -0.49 -15.25 8.56
CA TYR A 399 -1.47 -14.63 7.67
C TYR A 399 -1.00 -14.71 6.22
N SER A 400 -1.93 -14.60 5.29
CA SER A 400 -1.62 -14.67 3.86
C SER A 400 -2.19 -13.50 3.09
N ASP A 401 -1.79 -13.39 1.81
CA ASP A 401 -2.49 -12.56 0.84
C ASP A 401 -3.91 -13.11 0.59
N GLU A 402 -4.77 -12.25 0.06
CA GLU A 402 -6.16 -12.56 -0.27
C GLU A 402 -6.55 -11.94 -1.61
N ASP A 403 -7.64 -12.40 -2.18
CA ASP A 403 -8.29 -11.76 -3.31
C ASP A 403 -9.81 -11.77 -3.11
N LYS A 404 -10.52 -11.29 -4.10
CA LYS A 404 -11.98 -11.34 -4.13
C LYS A 404 -12.45 -12.37 -5.15
N VAL A 405 -13.60 -13.00 -4.86
CA VAL A 405 -14.30 -13.88 -5.78
C VAL A 405 -15.74 -13.43 -5.98
N ASP A 406 -16.24 -13.56 -7.18
CA ASP A 406 -17.62 -13.20 -7.52
C ASP A 406 -18.67 -14.11 -6.85
N MET A 407 -19.94 -13.74 -6.91
CA MET A 407 -21.06 -14.57 -6.41
C MET A 407 -21.10 -15.97 -7.03
N GLY A 408 -20.54 -16.13 -8.23
CA GLY A 408 -20.44 -17.38 -8.94
C GLY A 408 -19.40 -18.34 -8.36
N GLY A 409 -18.42 -17.83 -7.63
CA GLY A 409 -17.28 -18.59 -7.11
C GLY A 409 -16.25 -18.95 -8.20
N LYS A 410 -16.22 -18.21 -9.31
CA LYS A 410 -15.43 -18.57 -10.50
C LYS A 410 -14.51 -17.48 -11.01
N HIS A 411 -14.85 -16.22 -10.77
CA HIS A 411 -14.07 -15.08 -11.24
C HIS A 411 -13.38 -14.43 -10.06
N TYR A 412 -12.04 -14.47 -10.06
CA TYR A 412 -11.19 -13.88 -9.02
C TYR A 412 -10.67 -12.52 -9.48
N PHE A 413 -10.65 -11.53 -8.57
CA PHE A 413 -10.28 -10.16 -8.89
C PHE A 413 -9.79 -9.42 -7.64
N GLU A 414 -9.23 -8.23 -7.84
CA GLU A 414 -8.75 -7.33 -6.77
C GLU A 414 -7.89 -8.04 -5.71
N PRO A 415 -6.71 -8.58 -6.09
CA PRO A 415 -5.81 -9.17 -5.11
C PRO A 415 -5.27 -8.13 -4.14
N HIS A 416 -5.20 -8.51 -2.88
CA HIS A 416 -4.55 -7.75 -1.83
C HIS A 416 -3.25 -8.47 -1.43
N PHE A 417 -2.13 -8.04 -2.03
CA PHE A 417 -0.80 -8.47 -1.65
C PHE A 417 -0.34 -7.67 -0.43
N LYS A 418 -0.08 -8.38 0.65
CA LYS A 418 0.21 -7.79 1.96
C LYS A 418 1.71 -7.65 2.18
N SER A 419 2.10 -6.76 3.08
CA SER A 419 3.48 -6.67 3.55
C SER A 419 3.73 -7.70 4.66
N ASP A 420 5.00 -7.95 4.96
CA ASP A 420 5.39 -8.58 6.22
C ASP A 420 4.84 -7.81 7.41
N PHE A 421 4.76 -8.47 8.57
CA PHE A 421 4.08 -7.91 9.74
C PHE A 421 4.60 -6.53 10.12
N ASN A 422 3.67 -5.59 10.20
CA ASN A 422 3.90 -4.23 10.61
C ASN A 422 2.76 -3.75 11.52
N ILE A 423 3.07 -3.57 12.81
CA ILE A 423 2.07 -3.15 13.80
C ILE A 423 1.54 -1.74 13.54
N ASP A 424 2.37 -0.83 13.06
CA ASP A 424 1.94 0.54 12.76
C ASP A 424 0.91 0.54 11.62
N LEU A 425 1.14 -0.27 10.60
CA LEU A 425 0.18 -0.48 9.52
C LEU A 425 -1.10 -1.13 10.04
N LEU A 426 -0.98 -2.15 10.89
CA LEU A 426 -2.13 -2.82 11.50
C LEU A 426 -2.95 -1.83 12.34
N CYS A 427 -2.34 -0.91 13.08
CA CYS A 427 -3.05 0.11 13.83
C CYS A 427 -3.80 1.12 12.94
N THR A 428 -3.38 1.32 11.67
CA THR A 428 -4.07 2.22 10.76
C THR A 428 -5.22 1.56 10.02
N MET A 429 -5.11 0.27 9.73
CA MET A 429 -6.14 -0.51 9.04
C MET A 429 -5.93 -2.01 9.28
N ASN A 430 -7.03 -2.77 9.31
CA ASN A 430 -6.96 -4.23 9.38
C ASN A 430 -6.49 -4.82 8.03
N TYR A 431 -5.19 -4.71 7.74
CA TYR A 431 -4.65 -5.26 6.48
C TYR A 431 -4.46 -6.78 6.53
N ILE A 432 -4.39 -7.38 7.73
CA ILE A 432 -4.24 -8.82 7.92
C ILE A 432 -5.52 -9.56 7.52
N CYS A 433 -6.67 -9.18 8.04
CA CYS A 433 -8.02 -9.68 7.81
C CYS A 433 -8.08 -11.22 7.66
N HIS A 434 -8.01 -11.75 6.45
CA HIS A 434 -7.97 -13.17 6.09
C HIS A 434 -6.80 -13.45 5.12
N LEU A 435 -6.24 -14.66 5.04
CA LEU A 435 -6.37 -15.75 5.99
C LEU A 435 -5.67 -15.38 7.30
N PHE A 436 -6.25 -15.72 8.43
CA PHE A 436 -5.65 -15.53 9.74
C PHE A 436 -5.62 -16.86 10.51
N VAL A 437 -4.43 -17.29 10.88
CA VAL A 437 -4.16 -18.56 11.55
C VAL A 437 -3.33 -18.30 12.80
N PHE A 438 -3.71 -18.88 13.92
CA PHE A 438 -3.00 -18.68 15.18
C PHE A 438 -2.93 -19.95 16.03
N HIS A 439 -1.85 -20.09 16.79
CA HIS A 439 -1.66 -21.20 17.70
C HIS A 439 -2.61 -21.09 18.90
N LYS A 440 -3.15 -22.21 19.39
CA LYS A 440 -4.09 -22.26 20.53
C LYS A 440 -3.58 -21.54 21.79
N ASN A 441 -2.26 -21.49 22.02
CA ASN A 441 -1.70 -20.76 23.15
C ASN A 441 -1.86 -19.25 23.04
N VAL A 442 -1.95 -18.70 21.82
CA VAL A 442 -2.26 -17.30 21.59
C VAL A 442 -3.70 -17.02 22.00
N LEU A 443 -4.66 -17.89 21.64
CA LEU A 443 -6.05 -17.77 22.08
C LEU A 443 -6.17 -17.77 23.62
N ALA A 444 -5.41 -18.65 24.30
CA ALA A 444 -5.46 -18.75 25.76
C ALA A 444 -5.04 -17.44 26.46
N LYS A 445 -4.21 -16.63 25.83
CA LYS A 445 -3.73 -15.32 26.34
C LYS A 445 -4.58 -14.16 25.84
N ALA A 446 -4.84 -14.08 24.54
CA ALA A 446 -5.61 -13.03 23.91
C ALA A 446 -7.09 -13.08 24.31
N GLY A 447 -7.61 -14.25 24.70
CA GLY A 447 -9.02 -14.47 25.01
C GLY A 447 -9.88 -14.61 23.76
N TYR A 448 -11.18 -14.65 23.97
CA TYR A 448 -12.19 -14.85 22.92
C TYR A 448 -12.56 -13.54 22.23
N PHE A 449 -13.38 -13.62 21.15
CA PHE A 449 -13.97 -12.46 20.49
C PHE A 449 -14.89 -11.68 21.43
N ARG A 450 -14.92 -10.38 21.30
CA ARG A 450 -15.66 -9.45 22.17
C ARG A 450 -16.79 -8.77 21.41
N ARG A 451 -18.02 -8.94 21.88
CA ARG A 451 -19.25 -8.43 21.22
C ARG A 451 -19.31 -6.91 21.09
N GLU A 452 -18.69 -6.19 22.01
CA GLU A 452 -18.60 -4.73 21.97
C GLU A 452 -17.84 -4.18 20.76
N TYR A 453 -17.15 -5.08 20.02
CA TYR A 453 -16.45 -4.76 18.77
C TYR A 453 -17.14 -5.34 17.54
N ASP A 454 -18.36 -5.85 17.63
CA ASP A 454 -19.07 -6.41 16.47
C ASP A 454 -19.01 -5.46 15.27
N GLY A 455 -18.65 -5.98 14.07
CA GLY A 455 -18.33 -5.24 12.86
C GLY A 455 -16.85 -4.91 12.67
N ALA A 456 -16.04 -4.99 13.74
CA ALA A 456 -14.59 -4.93 13.76
C ALA A 456 -14.02 -5.93 14.78
N GLN A 457 -14.78 -7.00 15.06
CA GLN A 457 -14.43 -8.02 16.06
C GLN A 457 -13.18 -8.80 15.70
N ASP A 458 -12.95 -9.05 14.41
CA ASP A 458 -11.76 -9.63 13.84
C ASP A 458 -10.55 -8.74 14.05
N TYR A 459 -10.69 -7.45 13.82
CA TYR A 459 -9.63 -6.46 14.00
C TYR A 459 -9.18 -6.36 15.47
N ASP A 460 -10.14 -6.27 16.40
CA ASP A 460 -9.85 -6.31 17.83
C ASP A 460 -9.12 -7.61 18.22
N PHE A 461 -9.60 -8.74 17.69
CA PHE A 461 -9.02 -10.03 18.00
C PHE A 461 -7.59 -10.18 17.42
N ILE A 462 -7.38 -9.77 16.17
CA ILE A 462 -6.06 -9.78 15.53
C ILE A 462 -5.06 -8.91 16.31
N LEU A 463 -5.45 -7.69 16.73
CA LEU A 463 -4.58 -6.83 17.55
C LEU A 463 -4.17 -7.54 18.85
N ARG A 464 -5.11 -8.16 19.58
CA ARG A 464 -4.79 -8.89 20.81
C ARG A 464 -3.93 -10.13 20.55
N CYS A 465 -4.16 -10.83 19.46
CA CYS A 465 -3.30 -11.98 19.09
C CYS A 465 -1.88 -11.53 18.76
N THR A 466 -1.71 -10.41 18.03
CA THR A 466 -0.39 -9.90 17.68
C THR A 466 0.37 -9.31 18.87
N GLU A 467 -0.32 -8.85 19.92
CA GLU A 467 0.30 -8.45 21.19
C GLU A 467 0.93 -9.62 21.93
N GLU A 468 0.32 -10.82 21.84
CA GLU A 468 0.76 -12.02 22.53
C GLU A 468 1.72 -12.92 21.71
N ALA A 469 1.71 -12.74 20.39
CA ALA A 469 2.54 -13.51 19.48
C ALA A 469 3.98 -12.99 19.46
N LYS A 470 4.94 -13.92 19.46
CA LYS A 470 6.37 -13.62 19.31
C LYS A 470 6.85 -13.83 17.88
N HIS A 471 6.23 -14.76 17.16
CA HIS A 471 6.61 -15.15 15.82
C HIS A 471 5.39 -15.08 14.89
N ILE A 472 5.33 -14.03 14.09
CA ILE A 472 4.26 -13.77 13.13
C ILE A 472 4.84 -13.92 11.73
N VAL A 473 4.25 -14.80 10.92
CA VAL A 473 4.74 -15.12 9.57
C VAL A 473 3.71 -14.74 8.52
N HIS A 474 4.16 -14.00 7.53
CA HIS A 474 3.40 -13.72 6.31
C HIS A 474 3.70 -14.78 5.25
N ILE A 475 2.66 -15.35 4.65
CA ILE A 475 2.76 -16.19 3.46
C ILE A 475 2.39 -15.34 2.24
N PRO A 476 3.35 -14.94 1.37
CA PRO A 476 3.08 -14.09 0.22
C PRO A 476 2.44 -14.89 -0.93
N LYS A 477 1.29 -15.46 -0.65
CA LYS A 477 0.44 -16.21 -1.57
C LYS A 477 -1.02 -15.91 -1.27
N VAL A 478 -1.85 -15.85 -2.31
CA VAL A 478 -3.30 -15.73 -2.18
C VAL A 478 -3.85 -17.09 -1.75
N LEU A 479 -4.18 -17.19 -0.45
CA LEU A 479 -4.70 -18.42 0.16
C LEU A 479 -6.16 -18.31 0.61
N TYR A 480 -6.75 -17.14 0.50
CA TYR A 480 -8.11 -16.83 0.88
C TYR A 480 -8.81 -16.02 -0.21
N HIS A 481 -10.08 -16.34 -0.46
CA HIS A 481 -10.91 -15.70 -1.48
C HIS A 481 -12.17 -15.14 -0.86
N TRP A 482 -12.23 -13.82 -0.75
CA TRP A 482 -13.33 -13.09 -0.15
C TRP A 482 -14.48 -12.92 -1.15
N ARG A 483 -15.64 -13.51 -0.85
CA ARG A 483 -16.79 -13.46 -1.76
C ARG A 483 -17.49 -12.11 -1.73
N CYS A 484 -17.60 -11.48 -2.89
CA CYS A 484 -18.35 -10.25 -3.07
C CYS A 484 -19.81 -10.51 -3.37
N HIS A 485 -20.71 -9.94 -2.55
CA HIS A 485 -22.15 -9.93 -2.81
C HIS A 485 -22.80 -8.69 -2.16
N PRO A 486 -24.02 -8.26 -2.60
CA PRO A 486 -24.62 -6.99 -2.17
C PRO A 486 -24.83 -6.81 -0.66
N GLN A 487 -24.76 -7.88 0.11
CA GLN A 487 -24.87 -7.86 1.58
C GLN A 487 -23.51 -7.98 2.27
N SER A 488 -22.42 -8.16 1.52
CA SER A 488 -21.07 -8.24 2.07
C SER A 488 -20.57 -6.86 2.48
N THR A 489 -19.67 -6.83 3.45
CA THR A 489 -19.02 -5.58 3.92
C THR A 489 -18.14 -4.98 2.83
N SER A 490 -17.67 -5.79 1.88
CA SER A 490 -16.80 -5.39 0.78
C SER A 490 -17.46 -4.51 -0.27
N GLU A 491 -18.79 -4.58 -0.46
CA GLU A 491 -19.49 -3.79 -1.48
C GLU A 491 -20.15 -2.51 -0.95
N ASN A 492 -20.45 -2.42 0.34
CA ASN A 492 -21.09 -1.25 0.90
C ASN A 492 -20.53 -0.88 2.30
N PRO A 493 -19.33 -0.28 2.35
CA PRO A 493 -18.71 0.14 3.62
C PRO A 493 -19.53 1.18 4.38
N GLU A 494 -20.29 2.04 3.68
CA GLU A 494 -21.07 3.12 4.31
C GLU A 494 -22.26 2.60 5.13
N SER A 495 -22.80 1.43 4.76
CA SER A 495 -23.90 0.80 5.50
C SER A 495 -23.53 0.33 6.92
N LYS A 496 -22.23 0.31 7.24
CA LYS A 496 -21.68 -0.17 8.51
C LYS A 496 -20.80 0.87 9.22
N LEU A 497 -21.28 2.10 9.33
CA LEU A 497 -20.57 3.17 10.08
C LEU A 497 -20.11 2.73 11.47
N TYR A 498 -20.88 1.85 12.12
CA TYR A 498 -20.51 1.30 13.42
C TYR A 498 -19.22 0.47 13.39
N ALA A 499 -18.93 -0.21 12.27
CA ALA A 499 -17.71 -1.00 12.12
C ALA A 499 -16.46 -0.12 12.18
N PHE A 500 -16.49 1.05 11.52
CA PHE A 500 -15.39 2.03 11.63
C PHE A 500 -15.21 2.57 13.05
N THR A 501 -16.31 2.87 13.72
CA THR A 501 -16.28 3.32 15.12
C THR A 501 -15.69 2.25 16.03
N ASN A 502 -16.08 0.99 15.85
CA ASN A 502 -15.55 -0.13 16.61
C ASN A 502 -14.09 -0.45 16.25
N GLY A 503 -13.68 -0.21 15.00
CA GLY A 503 -12.27 -0.26 14.59
C GLY A 503 -11.41 0.76 15.34
N CYS A 504 -11.88 2.04 15.44
CA CYS A 504 -11.19 3.05 16.25
C CYS A 504 -11.09 2.63 17.72
N LYS A 505 -12.18 2.06 18.30
CA LYS A 505 -12.16 1.56 19.68
C LYS A 505 -11.17 0.40 19.84
N ALA A 506 -11.07 -0.51 18.88
CA ALA A 506 -10.15 -1.64 18.92
C ALA A 506 -8.70 -1.16 18.95
N VAL A 507 -8.35 -0.21 18.08
CA VAL A 507 -7.02 0.40 18.04
C VAL A 507 -6.72 1.19 19.32
N LYS A 508 -7.70 1.97 19.81
CA LYS A 508 -7.53 2.69 21.09
C LYS A 508 -7.28 1.72 22.25
N ALA A 509 -8.05 0.64 22.31
CA ALA A 509 -7.88 -0.39 23.34
C ALA A 509 -6.52 -1.11 23.24
N HIS A 510 -5.98 -1.27 22.01
CA HIS A 510 -4.61 -1.76 21.80
C HIS A 510 -3.61 -0.82 22.47
N TYR A 511 -3.64 0.47 22.16
CA TYR A 511 -2.73 1.46 22.76
C TYR A 511 -2.85 1.52 24.28
N ASP A 512 -4.06 1.40 24.83
CA ASP A 512 -4.29 1.37 26.28
C ASP A 512 -3.63 0.14 26.92
N ARG A 513 -3.72 -1.04 26.28
CA ARG A 513 -3.09 -2.28 26.79
C ARG A 513 -1.58 -2.20 26.80
N ILE A 514 -0.97 -1.59 25.79
CA ILE A 514 0.49 -1.43 25.72
C ILE A 514 1.01 -0.20 26.46
N GLY A 515 0.13 0.54 27.14
CA GLY A 515 0.49 1.69 28.01
C GLY A 515 0.92 2.94 27.23
N ILE A 516 0.50 3.11 25.99
CA ILE A 516 0.82 4.27 25.16
C ILE A 516 -0.40 5.20 25.10
N PRO A 517 -0.34 6.42 25.64
CA PRO A 517 -1.40 7.39 25.50
C PRO A 517 -1.57 7.77 24.02
N ALA A 518 -2.71 7.46 23.43
CA ALA A 518 -3.04 7.77 22.06
C ALA A 518 -4.51 8.13 21.91
N GLU A 519 -4.81 9.09 21.05
CA GLU A 519 -6.15 9.34 20.55
C GLU A 519 -6.28 8.72 19.18
N VAL A 520 -7.41 8.06 18.93
CA VAL A 520 -7.67 7.36 17.67
C VAL A 520 -8.97 7.91 17.09
N GLU A 521 -8.85 8.51 15.92
CA GLU A 521 -9.97 9.10 15.20
C GLU A 521 -10.19 8.37 13.87
N ARG A 522 -11.39 8.52 13.34
CA ARG A 522 -11.71 8.06 12.00
C ARG A 522 -11.03 8.95 10.97
N GLY A 523 -10.14 8.38 10.14
CA GLY A 523 -9.68 8.97 8.90
C GLY A 523 -10.64 8.66 7.73
N HIS A 524 -10.35 9.19 6.54
CA HIS A 524 -11.18 8.93 5.33
C HIS A 524 -11.16 7.46 4.90
N VAL A 525 -10.02 6.81 4.99
CA VAL A 525 -9.80 5.42 4.54
C VAL A 525 -9.11 4.58 5.62
N SER A 526 -8.61 5.20 6.69
CA SER A 526 -7.81 4.57 7.73
C SER A 526 -8.08 5.24 9.09
N HIS A 527 -7.51 4.70 10.16
CA HIS A 527 -7.54 5.35 11.47
C HIS A 527 -6.44 6.42 11.55
N LYS A 528 -6.78 7.57 12.12
CA LYS A 528 -5.83 8.62 12.46
C LYS A 528 -5.46 8.48 13.93
N ILE A 529 -4.16 8.40 14.22
CA ILE A 529 -3.62 8.19 15.55
C ILE A 529 -2.83 9.42 15.94
N SER A 530 -3.17 10.01 17.09
CA SER A 530 -2.45 11.13 17.69
C SER A 530 -1.91 10.70 19.05
N MET A 531 -0.64 10.91 19.29
CA MET A 531 0.01 10.65 20.58
C MET A 531 0.42 11.97 21.21
N GLU A 532 0.45 12.08 22.54
CA GLU A 532 0.68 13.35 23.29
C GLU A 532 1.94 14.17 22.88
N ARG A 533 2.82 13.59 22.07
CA ARG A 533 4.00 14.28 21.51
C ARG A 533 4.25 14.03 20.01
N ARG A 534 3.36 13.30 19.30
CA ARG A 534 3.54 13.01 17.86
C ARG A 534 2.20 12.75 17.19
N SER A 535 1.79 13.62 16.28
CA SER A 535 0.72 13.29 15.33
C SER A 535 1.30 12.42 14.22
N ILE A 536 0.77 11.22 14.05
CA ILE A 536 1.18 10.30 13.00
C ILE A 536 -0.02 10.15 12.07
N ALA A 537 0.06 10.73 10.87
CA ALA A 537 -0.91 10.48 9.81
C ALA A 537 -0.33 9.43 8.85
N PHE A 538 -0.98 8.28 8.76
CA PHE A 538 -0.64 7.26 7.78
C PHE A 538 -1.59 7.36 6.60
N TYR A 539 -1.05 7.53 5.41
CA TYR A 539 -1.80 7.45 4.16
C TYR A 539 -1.52 6.09 3.52
N TYR A 540 -2.52 5.23 3.51
CA TYR A 540 -2.45 4.00 2.76
C TYR A 540 -3.28 4.13 1.49
N TYR A 541 -2.63 4.00 0.34
CA TYR A 541 -3.31 3.91 -0.95
C TYR A 541 -3.77 2.47 -1.13
N THR A 542 -4.97 2.15 -0.71
CA THR A 542 -5.65 1.00 -1.30
C THR A 542 -6.05 1.41 -2.71
N LYS A 543 -5.60 0.65 -3.69
CA LYS A 543 -5.95 0.79 -5.10
C LYS A 543 -7.42 0.38 -5.30
N TYR A 544 -8.33 1.07 -4.62
CA TYR A 544 -9.75 1.01 -4.94
C TYR A 544 -10.02 2.15 -5.91
N GLY A 545 -10.60 1.76 -7.06
CA GLY A 545 -10.85 2.59 -8.20
C GLY A 545 -11.47 3.93 -7.85
N SER A 546 -11.08 4.88 -8.65
CA SER A 546 -11.71 6.16 -8.89
C SER A 546 -13.05 6.39 -8.18
N CYS A 547 -13.00 6.98 -7.00
CA CYS A 547 -14.05 7.85 -6.54
C CYS A 547 -13.40 9.20 -6.26
N GLY A 548 -13.76 10.18 -7.10
CA GLY A 548 -13.32 11.55 -6.96
C GLY A 548 -13.73 12.13 -5.62
N GLY A 549 -12.83 12.83 -5.02
CA GLY A 549 -13.05 13.58 -3.80
C GLY A 549 -11.72 13.95 -3.16
N SER A 550 -11.11 15.03 -3.65
CA SER A 550 -9.96 15.63 -3.00
C SER A 550 -10.45 16.56 -1.89
N GLU A 551 -10.28 16.17 -0.65
CA GLU A 551 -10.33 17.15 0.44
C GLU A 551 -8.99 17.19 1.17
N LYS A 552 -8.56 18.43 1.42
CA LYS A 552 -7.33 18.74 2.16
C LYS A 552 -7.38 18.15 3.54
N VAL A 553 -6.36 17.40 3.89
CA VAL A 553 -6.09 17.05 5.29
C VAL A 553 -4.94 17.95 5.75
N HIS A 554 -5.25 18.83 6.69
CA HIS A 554 -4.27 19.62 7.43
C HIS A 554 -3.50 18.76 8.42
#